data_76183aca4b39b47709e7b3d684627a42
#
_entry.id   76183aca4b39b47709e7b3d684627a42
#
_cell.length_a   1.000
_cell.length_b   1.000
_cell.length_c   1.000
_cell.angle_alpha   90.00
_cell.angle_beta   90.00
_cell.angle_gamma   90.00
#
_symmetry.space_group_name_H-M   'P 1'
#
loop_
_entity.id
_entity.type
_entity.pdbx_description
1 polymer ?
#
loop_
_entity_poly.entity_id
_entity_poly.type
_entity_poly.pdbx_seq_one_letter_code
_entity_poly.pdbx_strand_id
1 'polypeptide(L)'
;MAKARTVYSCTECGGQSPKWQGQCPHCAAWNTLVETVAAPPPTRFQTVAGKGSAVRPLGSVDARKSPRFPTGLEEFDRVLGGGLVPGGVILLGGDPGIGKSTLLLQAMAAIGASKKALYVTGEESVEQVALRAQRLGLINAPVSLLAEVQLEAIVATIGSEAPEIVVIDSIQTAYTEALTSAPGSVAQVRECAAQLTRLAKQRHIVVKIGRASCRERVYVTV
;
A
#
# COMPACT_ATOMS: atom_id res chain seq x y z
N MET A 1 -17.55 26.35 -6.73
CA MET A 1 -16.34 26.47 -7.59
C MET A 1 -15.19 26.96 -6.72
N ALA A 2 -14.16 26.14 -6.47
CA ALA A 2 -12.99 26.54 -5.69
C ALA A 2 -12.17 27.54 -6.51
N LYS A 3 -11.93 28.72 -5.93
CA LYS A 3 -11.15 29.79 -6.54
C LYS A 3 -9.70 29.29 -6.73
N ALA A 4 -9.17 29.31 -7.96
CA ALA A 4 -7.78 28.96 -8.23
C ALA A 4 -6.86 29.82 -7.36
N ARG A 5 -5.99 29.19 -6.59
CA ARG A 5 -5.07 29.86 -5.68
C ARG A 5 -3.83 30.25 -6.50
N THR A 6 -3.65 31.54 -6.72
CA THR A 6 -2.47 32.06 -7.41
C THR A 6 -1.26 32.00 -6.48
N VAL A 7 -0.12 31.56 -6.99
CA VAL A 7 1.19 31.60 -6.33
C VAL A 7 2.23 32.20 -7.29
N TYR A 8 3.30 32.72 -6.75
CA TYR A 8 4.40 33.32 -7.54
C TYR A 8 5.61 32.39 -7.46
N SER A 9 6.06 31.89 -8.61
CA SER A 9 7.25 31.04 -8.74
C SER A 9 8.43 31.82 -9.23
N CYS A 10 9.59 31.64 -8.61
CA CYS A 10 10.84 32.24 -9.04
C CYS A 10 11.42 31.53 -10.26
N THR A 11 11.76 32.26 -11.33
CA THR A 11 12.34 31.68 -12.54
C THR A 11 13.76 31.19 -12.36
N GLU A 12 14.50 31.71 -11.35
CA GLU A 12 15.87 31.34 -11.09
C GLU A 12 16.04 30.12 -10.20
N CYS A 13 15.24 30.01 -9.10
CA CYS A 13 15.41 28.91 -8.12
C CYS A 13 14.20 28.01 -7.98
N GLY A 14 13.08 28.30 -8.66
CA GLY A 14 11.83 27.52 -8.54
C GLY A 14 11.10 27.71 -7.20
N GLY A 15 11.62 28.53 -6.28
CA GLY A 15 10.98 28.80 -4.99
C GLY A 15 9.61 29.47 -5.15
N GLN A 16 8.62 29.10 -4.34
CA GLN A 16 7.27 29.64 -4.41
C GLN A 16 6.97 30.61 -3.27
N SER A 17 6.25 31.69 -3.59
CA SER A 17 5.73 32.66 -2.63
C SER A 17 4.24 32.86 -2.78
N PRO A 18 3.46 33.02 -1.68
CA PRO A 18 2.02 33.27 -1.74
C PRO A 18 1.67 34.68 -2.21
N LYS A 19 2.67 35.57 -2.25
CA LYS A 19 2.52 36.98 -2.68
C LYS A 19 3.64 37.35 -3.62
N TRP A 20 3.37 38.25 -4.55
CA TRP A 20 4.42 38.87 -5.35
C TRP A 20 5.31 39.77 -4.48
N GLN A 21 6.61 39.65 -4.65
CA GLN A 21 7.63 40.45 -3.98
C GLN A 21 8.68 40.84 -5.02
N GLY A 22 9.21 42.01 -4.94
CA GLY A 22 10.26 42.45 -5.87
C GLY A 22 11.54 41.63 -5.80
N GLN A 23 11.78 40.96 -4.67
CA GLN A 23 12.91 40.06 -4.44
C GLN A 23 12.44 38.67 -4.02
N CYS A 24 13.03 37.63 -4.58
CA CYS A 24 12.73 36.24 -4.21
C CYS A 24 13.20 35.94 -2.77
N PRO A 25 12.36 35.45 -1.88
CA PRO A 25 12.75 35.14 -0.50
C PRO A 25 13.69 33.93 -0.38
N HIS A 26 13.86 33.13 -1.45
CA HIS A 26 14.69 31.93 -1.43
C HIS A 26 16.10 32.14 -2.00
N CYS A 27 16.23 32.92 -3.08
CA CYS A 27 17.52 33.13 -3.75
C CYS A 27 17.94 34.62 -3.83
N ALA A 28 17.12 35.53 -3.28
CA ALA A 28 17.35 36.98 -3.29
C ALA A 28 17.46 37.63 -4.68
N ALA A 29 17.11 36.90 -5.76
CA ALA A 29 17.09 37.48 -7.11
C ALA A 29 15.91 38.45 -7.26
N TRP A 30 16.15 39.56 -7.98
CA TRP A 30 15.17 40.62 -8.19
C TRP A 30 14.31 40.38 -9.43
N ASN A 31 13.01 40.68 -9.32
CA ASN A 31 12.02 40.61 -10.41
C ASN A 31 11.89 39.22 -11.08
N THR A 32 12.15 38.17 -10.35
CA THR A 32 12.12 36.77 -10.84
C THR A 32 10.84 36.01 -10.47
N LEU A 33 9.92 36.64 -9.74
CA LEU A 33 8.65 36.01 -9.32
C LEU A 33 7.59 36.23 -10.40
N VAL A 34 7.19 35.14 -11.05
CA VAL A 34 6.14 35.07 -12.08
C VAL A 34 4.88 34.46 -11.50
N GLU A 35 3.74 35.05 -11.83
CA GLU A 35 2.45 34.53 -11.43
C GLU A 35 2.20 33.14 -12.05
N THR A 36 1.93 32.16 -11.20
CA THR A 36 1.65 30.79 -11.62
C THR A 36 0.37 30.32 -10.90
N VAL A 37 -0.45 29.57 -11.58
CA VAL A 37 -1.57 28.89 -10.93
C VAL A 37 -0.98 27.81 -10.04
N ALA A 38 -1.27 27.87 -8.71
CA ALA A 38 -0.86 26.82 -7.81
C ALA A 38 -1.33 25.49 -8.38
N ALA A 39 -0.41 24.54 -8.56
CA ALA A 39 -0.84 23.17 -8.82
C ALA A 39 -1.81 22.79 -7.69
N PRO A 40 -2.98 22.25 -8.00
CA PRO A 40 -3.90 21.83 -6.97
C PRO A 40 -3.14 20.91 -6.02
N PRO A 41 -3.33 21.05 -4.68
CA PRO A 41 -2.71 20.14 -3.74
C PRO A 41 -3.02 18.72 -4.21
N PRO A 42 -2.08 17.77 -4.07
CA PRO A 42 -2.30 16.41 -4.54
C PRO A 42 -3.64 15.95 -4.00
N THR A 43 -4.61 15.81 -4.90
CA THR A 43 -5.95 15.42 -4.52
C THR A 43 -5.85 14.05 -3.86
N ARG A 44 -6.43 13.89 -2.67
CA ARG A 44 -6.52 12.60 -1.93
C ARG A 44 -7.00 11.44 -2.80
N PHE A 45 -7.55 11.74 -3.95
CA PHE A 45 -8.09 10.81 -4.95
C PHE A 45 -7.31 10.88 -6.27
N GLN A 46 -5.98 10.84 -6.23
CA GLN A 46 -5.24 10.54 -7.47
C GLN A 46 -5.67 9.15 -7.94
N THR A 47 -6.16 9.10 -9.17
CA THR A 47 -6.59 7.86 -9.78
C THR A 47 -5.48 6.82 -9.72
N VAL A 48 -5.84 5.59 -9.40
CA VAL A 48 -4.96 4.42 -9.32
C VAL A 48 -4.31 4.12 -10.69
N ALA A 49 -4.88 4.63 -11.77
CA ALA A 49 -4.31 4.61 -13.10
C ALA A 49 -3.16 5.63 -13.17
N GLY A 50 -1.95 5.17 -13.46
CA GLY A 50 -0.79 6.03 -13.71
C GLY A 50 -1.08 7.08 -14.80
N LYS A 51 -0.27 8.13 -14.86
CA LYS A 51 -0.37 9.19 -15.88
C LYS A 51 -0.54 8.56 -17.27
N GLY A 52 -1.71 8.80 -17.91
CA GLY A 52 -1.88 8.53 -19.33
C GLY A 52 -2.41 7.14 -19.71
N SER A 53 -3.24 6.50 -18.90
CA SER A 53 -3.96 5.31 -19.36
C SER A 53 -4.92 5.68 -20.49
N ALA A 54 -4.51 5.42 -21.74
CA ALA A 54 -5.38 5.55 -22.88
C ALA A 54 -6.51 4.50 -22.82
N VAL A 55 -7.72 4.90 -23.22
CA VAL A 55 -8.83 3.95 -23.39
C VAL A 55 -8.44 2.91 -24.43
N ARG A 56 -8.54 1.64 -24.11
CA ARG A 56 -8.23 0.52 -25.00
C ARG A 56 -9.45 -0.38 -25.16
N PRO A 57 -9.75 -0.86 -26.38
CA PRO A 57 -10.74 -1.92 -26.56
C PRO A 57 -10.34 -3.17 -25.78
N LEU A 58 -11.31 -3.85 -25.17
CA LEU A 58 -11.06 -5.07 -24.37
C LEU A 58 -10.27 -6.12 -25.17
N GLY A 59 -10.59 -6.32 -26.43
CA GLY A 59 -9.91 -7.29 -27.31
C GLY A 59 -8.45 -6.95 -27.63
N SER A 60 -7.99 -5.72 -27.36
CA SER A 60 -6.59 -5.32 -27.55
C SER A 60 -5.72 -5.56 -26.28
N VAL A 61 -6.34 -6.02 -25.18
CA VAL A 61 -5.66 -6.29 -23.93
C VAL A 61 -5.27 -7.76 -23.89
N ASP A 62 -3.96 -8.04 -23.87
CA ASP A 62 -3.46 -9.41 -23.76
C ASP A 62 -3.49 -9.86 -22.29
N ALA A 63 -4.57 -10.55 -21.90
CA ALA A 63 -4.77 -11.07 -20.54
C ALA A 63 -3.76 -12.18 -20.16
N ARG A 64 -3.07 -12.79 -21.13
CA ARG A 64 -2.08 -13.85 -20.91
C ARG A 64 -0.77 -13.31 -20.31
N LYS A 65 -0.57 -12.00 -20.33
CA LYS A 65 0.63 -11.33 -19.79
C LYS A 65 0.62 -11.12 -18.27
N SER A 66 -0.45 -11.50 -17.59
CA SER A 66 -0.52 -11.43 -16.12
C SER A 66 -0.52 -12.85 -15.53
N PRO A 67 0.64 -13.51 -15.42
CA PRO A 67 0.72 -14.85 -14.86
C PRO A 67 0.28 -14.82 -13.40
N ARG A 68 -0.56 -15.78 -13.02
CA ARG A 68 -0.91 -16.03 -11.62
C ARG A 68 0.18 -16.90 -11.01
N PHE A 69 0.46 -16.70 -9.74
CA PHE A 69 1.33 -17.61 -8.99
C PHE A 69 0.59 -18.19 -7.79
N PRO A 70 0.68 -19.52 -7.60
CA PRO A 70 -0.05 -20.20 -6.55
C PRO A 70 0.50 -19.81 -5.17
N THR A 71 -0.37 -19.84 -4.16
CA THR A 71 0.00 -19.61 -2.77
C THR A 71 0.52 -20.89 -2.10
N GLY A 72 0.37 -22.05 -2.75
CA GLY A 72 0.68 -23.35 -2.18
C GLY A 72 -0.43 -23.90 -1.26
N LEU A 73 -1.54 -23.20 -1.12
CA LEU A 73 -2.72 -23.62 -0.38
C LEU A 73 -3.87 -23.79 -1.37
N GLU A 74 -4.19 -25.04 -1.70
CA GLU A 74 -5.12 -25.40 -2.80
C GLU A 74 -6.47 -24.68 -2.69
N GLU A 75 -7.09 -24.72 -1.52
CA GLU A 75 -8.40 -24.08 -1.32
C GLU A 75 -8.31 -22.55 -1.40
N PHE A 76 -7.21 -21.96 -0.93
CA PHE A 76 -7.00 -20.53 -1.05
C PHE A 76 -6.76 -20.11 -2.50
N ASP A 77 -5.99 -20.88 -3.24
CA ASP A 77 -5.78 -20.68 -4.67
C ASP A 77 -7.06 -20.83 -5.48
N ARG A 78 -7.93 -21.81 -5.11
CA ARG A 78 -9.25 -21.99 -5.71
C ARG A 78 -10.11 -20.73 -5.55
N VAL A 79 -10.16 -20.15 -4.35
CA VAL A 79 -10.91 -18.92 -4.07
C VAL A 79 -10.32 -17.72 -4.83
N LEU A 80 -9.00 -17.68 -5.01
CA LEU A 80 -8.31 -16.64 -5.76
C LEU A 80 -8.37 -16.83 -7.29
N GLY A 81 -9.02 -17.86 -7.77
CA GLY A 81 -9.11 -18.17 -9.20
C GLY A 81 -7.79 -18.63 -9.82
N GLY A 82 -7.00 -19.42 -9.07
CA GLY A 82 -5.75 -20.04 -9.50
C GLY A 82 -4.49 -19.34 -8.99
N GLY A 83 -4.60 -18.46 -8.01
CA GLY A 83 -3.45 -17.83 -7.35
C GLY A 83 -3.42 -16.31 -7.43
N LEU A 84 -2.30 -15.76 -7.03
CA LEU A 84 -2.08 -14.31 -6.87
C LEU A 84 -1.73 -13.65 -8.21
N VAL A 85 -2.18 -12.42 -8.40
CA VAL A 85 -1.87 -11.59 -9.58
C VAL A 85 -0.97 -10.43 -9.16
N PRO A 86 0.16 -10.15 -9.87
CA PRO A 86 0.99 -8.99 -9.60
C PRO A 86 0.17 -7.69 -9.63
N GLY A 87 0.39 -6.80 -8.65
CA GLY A 87 -0.38 -5.58 -8.48
C GLY A 87 -1.77 -5.78 -7.87
N GLY A 88 -2.14 -7.03 -7.53
CA GLY A 88 -3.39 -7.35 -6.85
C GLY A 88 -3.38 -6.97 -5.38
N VAL A 89 -4.55 -6.58 -4.86
CA VAL A 89 -4.77 -6.36 -3.42
C VAL A 89 -5.86 -7.30 -2.95
N ILE A 90 -5.55 -8.07 -1.91
CA ILE A 90 -6.47 -9.08 -1.37
C ILE A 90 -6.81 -8.68 0.06
N LEU A 91 -8.08 -8.52 0.35
CA LEU A 91 -8.58 -8.29 1.69
C LEU A 91 -9.06 -9.62 2.30
N LEU A 92 -8.42 -10.05 3.38
CA LEU A 92 -8.84 -11.21 4.18
C LEU A 92 -9.55 -10.70 5.43
N GLY A 93 -10.87 -10.75 5.42
CA GLY A 93 -11.72 -10.38 6.56
C GLY A 93 -12.23 -11.61 7.31
N GLY A 94 -12.56 -11.44 8.59
CA GLY A 94 -13.16 -12.49 9.43
C GLY A 94 -13.02 -12.16 10.91
N ASP A 95 -13.70 -12.92 11.76
CA ASP A 95 -13.70 -12.67 13.21
C ASP A 95 -12.32 -12.82 13.85
N PRO A 96 -12.06 -12.14 14.96
CA PRO A 96 -10.87 -12.40 15.78
C PRO A 96 -10.77 -13.88 16.13
N GLY A 97 -9.55 -14.44 16.08
CA GLY A 97 -9.32 -15.84 16.45
C GLY A 97 -9.63 -16.90 15.38
N ILE A 98 -10.28 -16.56 14.26
CA ILE A 98 -10.65 -17.55 13.22
C ILE A 98 -9.46 -18.13 12.42
N GLY A 99 -8.25 -17.67 12.70
CA GLY A 99 -7.03 -18.20 12.05
C GLY A 99 -6.50 -17.39 10.87
N LYS A 100 -6.95 -16.13 10.64
CA LYS A 100 -6.47 -15.27 9.54
C LYS A 100 -4.95 -15.15 9.50
N SER A 101 -4.33 -14.75 10.61
CA SER A 101 -2.88 -14.58 10.72
C SER A 101 -2.13 -15.90 10.52
N THR A 102 -2.72 -17.02 10.93
CA THR A 102 -2.17 -18.35 10.68
C THR A 102 -2.18 -18.68 9.18
N LEU A 103 -3.32 -18.47 8.52
CA LEU A 103 -3.46 -18.67 7.08
C LEU A 103 -2.51 -17.77 6.28
N LEU A 104 -2.41 -16.49 6.67
CA LEU A 104 -1.50 -15.55 6.04
C LEU A 104 -0.04 -16.00 6.18
N LEU A 105 0.37 -16.45 7.37
CA LEU A 105 1.74 -16.91 7.61
C LEU A 105 2.06 -18.19 6.83
N GLN A 106 1.14 -19.15 6.76
CA GLN A 106 1.28 -20.38 5.95
C GLN A 106 1.43 -20.05 4.46
N ALA A 107 0.56 -19.18 3.94
CA ALA A 107 0.65 -18.73 2.54
C ALA A 107 1.97 -18.00 2.27
N MET A 108 2.43 -17.13 3.18
CA MET A 108 3.70 -16.43 3.03
C MET A 108 4.89 -17.37 3.07
N ALA A 109 4.87 -18.39 3.93
CA ALA A 109 5.92 -19.40 4.01
C ALA A 109 6.05 -20.20 2.70
N ALA A 110 4.93 -20.63 2.13
CA ALA A 110 4.93 -21.36 0.87
C ALA A 110 5.39 -20.50 -0.31
N ILE A 111 4.90 -19.25 -0.40
CA ILE A 111 5.30 -18.31 -1.47
C ILE A 111 6.75 -17.87 -1.30
N GLY A 112 7.21 -17.67 -0.08
CA GLY A 112 8.56 -17.22 0.25
C GLY A 112 9.66 -18.13 -0.33
N ALA A 113 9.37 -19.41 -0.57
CA ALA A 113 10.28 -20.34 -1.22
C ALA A 113 10.70 -19.90 -2.65
N SER A 114 9.87 -19.09 -3.32
CA SER A 114 10.12 -18.65 -4.71
C SER A 114 10.08 -17.15 -4.90
N LYS A 115 9.54 -16.38 -3.93
CA LYS A 115 9.30 -14.95 -4.01
C LYS A 115 9.78 -14.23 -2.76
N LYS A 116 10.30 -13.02 -2.91
CA LYS A 116 10.66 -12.19 -1.75
C LYS A 116 9.40 -11.76 -1.01
N ALA A 117 9.22 -12.27 0.21
CA ALA A 117 8.03 -12.14 1.02
C ALA A 117 8.28 -11.28 2.26
N LEU A 118 7.44 -10.26 2.50
CA LEU A 118 7.48 -9.40 3.67
C LEU A 118 6.17 -9.50 4.45
N TYR A 119 6.25 -9.85 5.72
CA TYR A 119 5.14 -9.89 6.66
C TYR A 119 5.25 -8.72 7.64
N VAL A 120 4.32 -7.78 7.54
CA VAL A 120 4.21 -6.63 8.42
C VAL A 120 3.18 -6.95 9.50
N THR A 121 3.62 -6.91 10.76
CA THR A 121 2.75 -7.12 11.92
C THR A 121 2.57 -5.82 12.70
N GLY A 122 1.33 -5.47 13.00
CA GLY A 122 0.99 -4.32 13.83
C GLY A 122 0.26 -4.71 15.13
N GLU A 123 -0.20 -5.96 15.24
CA GLU A 123 -0.90 -6.46 16.42
C GLU A 123 0.00 -7.33 17.31
N GLU A 124 0.97 -8.02 16.73
CA GLU A 124 1.86 -8.93 17.43
C GLU A 124 3.32 -8.50 17.29
N SER A 125 4.14 -8.84 18.29
CA SER A 125 5.59 -8.65 18.17
C SER A 125 6.21 -9.68 17.19
N VAL A 126 7.42 -9.40 16.72
CA VAL A 126 8.17 -10.31 15.85
C VAL A 126 8.36 -11.67 16.51
N GLU A 127 8.60 -11.69 17.83
CA GLU A 127 8.78 -12.92 18.63
C GLU A 127 7.48 -13.75 18.68
N GLN A 128 6.33 -13.10 18.81
CA GLN A 128 5.03 -13.79 18.83
C GLN A 128 4.74 -14.43 17.47
N VAL A 129 5.04 -13.73 16.38
CA VAL A 129 4.93 -14.29 15.02
C VAL A 129 5.90 -15.47 14.85
N ALA A 130 7.14 -15.34 15.32
CA ALA A 130 8.14 -16.42 15.27
C ALA A 130 7.71 -17.66 16.08
N LEU A 131 7.17 -17.48 17.30
CA LEU A 131 6.61 -18.57 18.09
C LEU A 131 5.44 -19.28 17.37
N ARG A 132 4.59 -18.51 16.67
CA ARG A 132 3.53 -19.08 15.83
C ARG A 132 4.13 -19.87 14.67
N ALA A 133 5.14 -19.32 13.97
CA ALA A 133 5.84 -20.01 12.90
C ALA A 133 6.44 -21.32 13.38
N GLN A 134 7.05 -21.34 14.57
CA GLN A 134 7.62 -22.54 15.17
C GLN A 134 6.56 -23.62 15.41
N ARG A 135 5.40 -23.26 16.00
CA ARG A 135 4.28 -24.19 16.22
C ARG A 135 3.72 -24.78 14.93
N LEU A 136 3.83 -24.06 13.82
CA LEU A 136 3.39 -24.48 12.49
C LEU A 136 4.48 -25.22 11.70
N GLY A 137 5.68 -25.38 12.24
CA GLY A 137 6.82 -25.95 11.53
C GLY A 137 7.41 -25.05 10.44
N LEU A 138 7.14 -23.74 10.50
CA LEU A 138 7.49 -22.75 9.48
C LEU A 138 8.65 -21.83 9.89
N ILE A 139 9.37 -22.11 10.97
CA ILE A 139 10.39 -21.20 11.51
C ILE A 139 11.53 -20.92 10.52
N ASN A 140 11.82 -21.84 9.61
CA ASN A 140 12.85 -21.70 8.60
C ASN A 140 12.32 -21.18 7.26
N ALA A 141 11.06 -20.75 7.19
CA ALA A 141 10.50 -20.19 5.97
C ALA A 141 11.18 -18.87 5.62
N PRO A 142 11.51 -18.61 4.34
CA PRO A 142 12.19 -17.40 3.90
C PRO A 142 11.21 -16.21 3.82
N VAL A 143 10.71 -15.78 4.97
CA VAL A 143 9.80 -14.66 5.14
C VAL A 143 10.46 -13.60 6.02
N SER A 144 10.58 -12.38 5.52
CA SER A 144 11.03 -11.24 6.32
C SER A 144 9.88 -10.72 7.18
N LEU A 145 10.18 -10.38 8.45
CA LEU A 145 9.21 -9.82 9.38
C LEU A 145 9.52 -8.35 9.64
N LEU A 146 8.50 -7.52 9.74
CA LEU A 146 8.57 -6.12 10.13
C LEU A 146 7.47 -5.83 11.17
N ALA A 147 7.85 -5.40 12.37
CA ALA A 147 6.90 -4.87 13.35
C ALA A 147 6.82 -3.36 13.16
N GLU A 148 5.78 -2.88 12.48
CA GLU A 148 5.58 -1.47 12.18
C GLU A 148 4.09 -1.19 11.94
N VAL A 149 3.65 0.00 12.36
CA VAL A 149 2.26 0.46 12.22
C VAL A 149 2.14 1.80 11.48
N GLN A 150 3.25 2.56 11.38
CA GLN A 150 3.28 3.80 10.63
C GLN A 150 3.37 3.50 9.13
N LEU A 151 2.38 3.94 8.36
CA LEU A 151 2.28 3.63 6.94
C LEU A 151 3.47 4.13 6.14
N GLU A 152 3.98 5.32 6.44
CA GLU A 152 5.13 5.94 5.77
C GLU A 152 6.39 5.08 5.94
N ALA A 153 6.64 4.54 7.14
CA ALA A 153 7.76 3.64 7.41
C ALA A 153 7.59 2.30 6.70
N ILE A 154 6.36 1.75 6.70
CA ILE A 154 6.03 0.53 5.94
C ILE A 154 6.32 0.72 4.44
N VAL A 155 5.85 1.83 3.86
CA VAL A 155 6.05 2.15 2.43
C VAL A 155 7.53 2.36 2.10
N ALA A 156 8.29 3.01 2.98
CA ALA A 156 9.74 3.19 2.83
C ALA A 156 10.46 1.82 2.84
N THR A 157 10.12 0.94 3.78
CA THR A 157 10.68 -0.42 3.87
C THR A 157 10.33 -1.27 2.64
N ILE A 158 9.07 -1.21 2.16
CA ILE A 158 8.69 -1.85 0.89
C ILE A 158 9.53 -1.29 -0.27
N GLY A 159 9.88 0.00 -0.19
CA GLY A 159 10.73 0.66 -1.19
C GLY A 159 12.15 0.14 -1.24
N SER A 160 12.80 -0.03 -0.09
CA SER A 160 14.18 -0.47 0.04
C SER A 160 14.33 -1.98 -0.13
N GLU A 161 13.41 -2.75 0.47
CA GLU A 161 13.46 -4.22 0.42
C GLU A 161 12.98 -4.80 -0.92
N ALA A 162 12.15 -4.06 -1.66
CA ALA A 162 11.56 -4.47 -2.93
C ALA A 162 10.95 -5.90 -2.88
N PRO A 163 10.03 -6.20 -1.94
CA PRO A 163 9.37 -7.51 -1.88
C PRO A 163 8.40 -7.65 -3.07
N GLU A 164 8.18 -8.91 -3.49
CA GLU A 164 7.17 -9.22 -4.51
C GLU A 164 5.78 -9.41 -3.91
N ILE A 165 5.73 -9.81 -2.63
CA ILE A 165 4.50 -9.94 -1.86
C ILE A 165 4.66 -9.34 -0.46
N VAL A 166 3.62 -8.62 -0.03
CA VAL A 166 3.53 -8.01 1.30
C VAL A 166 2.24 -8.44 1.98
N VAL A 167 2.32 -8.80 3.24
CA VAL A 167 1.16 -8.97 4.12
C VAL A 167 1.15 -7.83 5.13
N ILE A 168 -0.02 -7.25 5.37
CA ILE A 168 -0.27 -6.28 6.45
C ILE A 168 -1.27 -6.92 7.42
N ASP A 169 -0.83 -7.24 8.63
CA ASP A 169 -1.63 -7.90 9.66
C ASP A 169 -1.60 -7.10 10.99
N SER A 170 -2.60 -6.22 11.21
CA SER A 170 -3.73 -5.91 10.35
C SER A 170 -3.74 -4.43 9.93
N ILE A 171 -4.59 -4.11 8.95
CA ILE A 171 -4.78 -2.72 8.50
C ILE A 171 -5.38 -1.83 9.60
N GLN A 172 -5.97 -2.40 10.63
CA GLN A 172 -6.62 -1.66 11.72
C GLN A 172 -5.62 -1.00 12.67
N THR A 173 -4.41 -1.54 12.78
CA THR A 173 -3.33 -0.96 13.56
C THR A 173 -2.53 0.06 12.77
N ALA A 174 -2.56 -0.02 11.42
CA ALA A 174 -1.84 0.91 10.56
C ALA A 174 -2.46 2.31 10.60
N TYR A 175 -1.60 3.33 10.62
CA TYR A 175 -2.02 4.72 10.56
C TYR A 175 -1.06 5.54 9.67
N THR A 176 -1.56 6.68 9.16
CA THR A 176 -0.78 7.70 8.46
C THR A 176 -0.80 9.01 9.23
N GLU A 177 0.31 9.70 9.30
CA GLU A 177 0.42 11.04 9.91
C GLU A 177 -0.33 12.12 9.10
N ALA A 178 -0.70 11.83 7.85
CA ALA A 178 -1.51 12.74 7.04
C ALA A 178 -2.92 12.98 7.60
N LEU A 179 -3.36 12.18 8.58
CA LEU A 179 -4.67 12.28 9.23
C LEU A 179 -4.50 12.43 10.74
N THR A 180 -5.28 13.32 11.33
CA THR A 180 -5.32 13.56 12.79
C THR A 180 -6.22 12.59 13.55
N SER A 181 -6.97 11.73 12.83
CA SER A 181 -7.84 10.73 13.46
C SER A 181 -7.05 9.58 14.05
N ALA A 182 -7.58 8.99 15.14
CA ALA A 182 -6.91 7.89 15.84
C ALA A 182 -6.70 6.66 14.93
N PRO A 183 -5.63 5.86 15.16
CA PRO A 183 -5.45 4.55 14.54
C PRO A 183 -6.70 3.67 14.69
N GLY A 184 -7.01 2.85 13.71
CA GLY A 184 -8.21 2.01 13.70
C GLY A 184 -9.51 2.73 13.30
N SER A 185 -9.52 4.06 13.23
CA SER A 185 -10.68 4.80 12.73
C SER A 185 -10.94 4.47 11.25
N VAL A 186 -12.19 4.57 10.82
CA VAL A 186 -12.58 4.32 9.42
C VAL A 186 -11.80 5.20 8.45
N ALA A 187 -11.49 6.44 8.83
CA ALA A 187 -10.72 7.37 8.01
C ALA A 187 -9.28 6.87 7.81
N GLN A 188 -8.60 6.44 8.88
CA GLN A 188 -7.25 5.88 8.83
C GLN A 188 -7.21 4.59 7.99
N VAL A 189 -8.11 3.64 8.27
CA VAL A 189 -8.17 2.38 7.54
C VAL A 189 -8.38 2.60 6.04
N ARG A 190 -9.29 3.52 5.67
CA ARG A 190 -9.54 3.87 4.26
C ARG A 190 -8.32 4.49 3.58
N GLU A 191 -7.66 5.44 4.24
CA GLU A 191 -6.49 6.11 3.66
C GLU A 191 -5.32 5.13 3.52
N CYS A 192 -5.02 4.35 4.56
CA CYS A 192 -3.96 3.33 4.51
C CYS A 192 -4.23 2.30 3.41
N ALA A 193 -5.46 1.79 3.30
CA ALA A 193 -5.83 0.85 2.24
C ALA A 193 -5.70 1.47 0.84
N ALA A 194 -6.10 2.74 0.67
CA ALA A 194 -5.97 3.45 -0.61
C ALA A 194 -4.50 3.65 -1.01
N GLN A 195 -3.62 4.00 -0.06
CA GLN A 195 -2.19 4.17 -0.35
C GLN A 195 -1.51 2.84 -0.67
N LEU A 196 -1.80 1.78 0.10
CA LEU A 196 -1.29 0.42 -0.17
C LEU A 196 -1.77 -0.11 -1.53
N THR A 197 -3.03 0.16 -1.91
CA THR A 197 -3.57 -0.21 -3.22
C THR A 197 -2.85 0.51 -4.36
N ARG A 198 -2.58 1.80 -4.21
CA ARG A 198 -1.78 2.56 -5.19
C ARG A 198 -0.37 2.01 -5.32
N LEU A 199 0.28 1.74 -4.18
CA LEU A 199 1.63 1.16 -4.14
C LEU A 199 1.68 -0.20 -4.85
N ALA A 200 0.73 -1.10 -4.53
CA ALA A 200 0.62 -2.42 -5.15
C ALA A 200 0.59 -2.32 -6.69
N LYS A 201 -0.30 -1.47 -7.22
CA LYS A 201 -0.46 -1.28 -8.67
C LYS A 201 0.73 -0.60 -9.34
N GLN A 202 1.34 0.38 -8.68
CA GLN A 202 2.50 1.10 -9.23
C GLN A 202 3.76 0.24 -9.29
N ARG A 203 3.96 -0.63 -8.29
CA ARG A 203 5.16 -1.47 -8.17
C ARG A 203 4.94 -2.92 -8.60
N HIS A 204 3.72 -3.27 -9.02
CA HIS A 204 3.34 -4.64 -9.40
C HIS A 204 3.58 -5.67 -8.29
N ILE A 205 3.51 -5.27 -7.03
CA ILE A 205 3.58 -6.14 -5.86
C ILE A 205 2.19 -6.63 -5.47
N VAL A 206 2.10 -7.81 -4.86
CA VAL A 206 0.87 -8.29 -4.25
C VAL A 206 0.79 -7.80 -2.82
N VAL A 207 -0.32 -7.19 -2.44
CA VAL A 207 -0.57 -6.77 -1.06
C VAL A 207 -1.74 -7.57 -0.51
N LYS A 208 -1.52 -8.31 0.58
CA LYS A 208 -2.57 -8.97 1.35
C LYS A 208 -2.84 -8.18 2.62
N ILE A 209 -4.09 -7.88 2.89
CA ILE A 209 -4.50 -7.07 4.03
C ILE A 209 -5.38 -7.92 4.94
N GLY A 210 -4.92 -8.18 6.17
CA GLY A 210 -5.71 -8.74 7.25
C GLY A 210 -6.63 -7.69 7.86
N ARG A 211 -7.90 -8.05 8.13
CA ARG A 211 -8.85 -7.21 8.85
C ARG A 211 -9.69 -8.06 9.79
N ALA A 212 -9.75 -7.70 11.07
CA ALA A 212 -10.78 -8.21 11.97
C ALA A 212 -12.14 -7.62 11.58
N SER A 213 -13.18 -8.42 11.52
CA SER A 213 -14.55 -7.95 11.31
C SER A 213 -15.46 -8.56 12.38
N CYS A 214 -16.46 -7.78 12.83
CA CYS A 214 -17.44 -8.24 13.82
C CYS A 214 -18.60 -9.03 13.20
N ARG A 215 -18.43 -9.68 12.06
CA ARG A 215 -19.46 -10.51 11.39
C ARG A 215 -18.87 -11.84 10.98
N GLU A 216 -19.60 -12.90 11.26
CA GLU A 216 -19.26 -14.33 11.18
C GLU A 216 -18.82 -14.88 9.80
N ARG A 217 -18.14 -14.13 8.94
CA ARG A 217 -17.72 -14.65 7.64
C ARG A 217 -16.30 -14.22 7.29
N VAL A 218 -15.54 -15.15 6.74
CA VAL A 218 -14.28 -14.84 6.05
C VAL A 218 -14.63 -14.32 4.66
N TYR A 219 -14.14 -13.13 4.32
CA TYR A 219 -14.28 -12.54 3.00
C TYR A 219 -12.91 -12.42 2.35
N VAL A 220 -12.82 -12.90 1.13
CA VAL A 220 -11.68 -12.63 0.25
C VAL A 220 -12.19 -11.73 -0.87
N THR A 221 -11.66 -10.51 -0.95
CA THR A 221 -11.93 -9.60 -2.07
C THR A 221 -10.63 -9.39 -2.83
N VAL A 222 -10.67 -9.61 -4.12
CA VAL A 222 -9.54 -9.48 -5.06
C VAL A 222 -9.61 -8.15 -5.79
#